data_ba4e5748746b634f93f0dfe98c3c9bba
#
_entry.id   ba4e5748746b634f93f0dfe98c3c9bba
#
_cell.length_a   1.000
_cell.length_b   1.000
_cell.length_c   1.000
_cell.angle_alpha   90.00
_cell.angle_beta   90.00
_cell.angle_gamma   90.00
#
_symmetry.space_group_name_H-M   'P 1'
#
loop_
_entity.id
_entity.type
_entity.pdbx_description
1 polymer ?
#
loop_
_entity_poly.entity_id
_entity_poly.type
_entity_poly.pdbx_seq_one_letter_code
_entity_poly.pdbx_strand_id
1 'polypeptide(L)'
;TLALNLNELAAQADGPWTGAPEGEVVGHVHLQVGNVTRAEEFYRDTLGFDVAAHYPGASFLGSGGYHHHIGANIWNSRDAGPRSFPATGLSELVLRAEPERLAAIAARAGGTSLADPWGTPVTLLAKAA
;
A
#
# COMPACT_ATOMS: atom_id res chain seq x y z
N THR A 1 16.45 -7.47 10.61
CA THR A 1 16.54 -6.26 9.78
C THR A 1 17.78 -5.50 10.17
N LEU A 2 18.62 -5.14 9.21
CA LEU A 2 19.82 -4.33 9.39
C LEU A 2 19.62 -2.97 8.73
N ALA A 3 20.33 -1.94 9.22
CA ALA A 3 20.36 -0.65 8.56
C ALA A 3 21.02 -0.79 7.18
N LEU A 4 20.45 -0.15 6.16
CA LEU A 4 21.00 -0.13 4.82
C LEU A 4 22.25 0.78 4.79
N ASN A 5 23.36 0.25 4.31
CA ASN A 5 24.56 1.06 4.05
C ASN A 5 24.44 1.73 2.67
N LEU A 6 24.01 2.99 2.67
CA LEU A 6 23.77 3.74 1.42
C LEU A 6 25.05 3.98 0.63
N ASN A 7 26.22 4.14 1.29
CA ASN A 7 27.50 4.34 0.60
C ASN A 7 27.95 3.06 -0.12
N GLU A 8 27.79 1.92 0.53
CA GLU A 8 28.10 0.62 -0.07
C GLU A 8 27.16 0.33 -1.25
N LEU A 9 25.87 0.62 -1.10
CA LEU A 9 24.89 0.48 -2.18
C LEU A 9 25.24 1.40 -3.36
N ALA A 10 25.55 2.67 -3.11
CA ALA A 10 25.92 3.62 -4.16
C ALA A 10 27.22 3.21 -4.89
N ALA A 11 28.17 2.58 -4.19
CA ALA A 11 29.41 2.09 -4.79
C ALA A 11 29.21 0.90 -5.76
N GLN A 12 28.02 0.25 -5.75
CA GLN A 12 27.68 -0.81 -6.69
C GLN A 12 27.08 -0.27 -8.00
N ALA A 13 26.86 1.04 -8.12
CA ALA A 13 26.29 1.62 -9.33
C ALA A 13 27.31 1.62 -10.47
N ASP A 14 26.92 1.14 -11.65
CA ASP A 14 27.77 1.06 -12.84
C ASP A 14 27.94 2.40 -13.57
N GLY A 15 27.38 3.50 -13.05
CA GLY A 15 27.46 4.82 -13.66
C GLY A 15 26.41 5.81 -13.14
N PRO A 16 26.32 6.98 -13.76
CA PRO A 16 25.34 7.98 -13.39
C PRO A 16 23.91 7.51 -13.69
N TRP A 17 22.96 7.96 -12.87
CA TRP A 17 21.55 7.70 -13.10
C TRP A 17 21.06 8.30 -14.44
N THR A 18 20.46 7.49 -15.29
CA THR A 18 19.97 7.89 -16.62
C THR A 18 18.43 7.76 -16.74
N GLY A 19 17.76 7.34 -15.72
CA GLY A 19 16.32 7.10 -15.67
C GLY A 19 15.97 5.71 -15.17
N ALA A 20 14.70 5.52 -14.84
CA ALA A 20 14.16 4.21 -14.46
C ALA A 20 14.22 3.23 -15.65
N PRO A 21 14.57 1.95 -15.42
CA PRO A 21 14.51 0.94 -16.48
C PRO A 21 13.10 0.81 -17.08
N GLU A 22 13.01 0.43 -18.36
CA GLU A 22 11.75 0.10 -18.99
C GLU A 22 11.05 -1.05 -18.24
N GLY A 23 9.74 -0.91 -18.01
CA GLY A 23 8.95 -1.90 -17.28
C GLY A 23 9.02 -1.79 -15.75
N GLU A 24 9.73 -0.80 -15.20
CA GLU A 24 9.70 -0.53 -13.76
C GLU A 24 8.30 -0.11 -13.31
N VAL A 25 7.87 -0.67 -12.17
CA VAL A 25 6.55 -0.40 -11.59
C VAL A 25 6.67 -0.16 -10.09
N VAL A 26 5.66 0.49 -9.50
CA VAL A 26 5.54 0.57 -8.04
C VAL A 26 5.16 -0.79 -7.48
N GLY A 27 6.05 -1.42 -6.73
CA GLY A 27 5.84 -2.76 -6.17
C GLY A 27 4.97 -2.76 -4.92
N HIS A 28 5.12 -1.77 -4.06
CA HIS A 28 4.34 -1.62 -2.82
C HIS A 28 4.32 -0.18 -2.34
N VAL A 29 3.39 0.13 -1.45
CA VAL A 29 3.29 1.40 -0.74
C VAL A 29 3.31 1.17 0.77
N HIS A 30 3.88 2.11 1.52
CA HIS A 30 3.80 2.12 2.97
C HIS A 30 2.91 3.27 3.44
N LEU A 31 1.94 2.95 4.30
CA LEU A 31 0.98 3.88 4.85
C LEU A 31 1.22 4.05 6.35
N GLN A 32 1.33 5.28 6.79
CA GLN A 32 1.28 5.62 8.22
C GLN A 32 -0.19 5.68 8.63
N VAL A 33 -0.58 4.74 9.50
CA VAL A 33 -1.96 4.59 9.98
C VAL A 33 -2.03 4.80 11.48
N GLY A 34 -3.21 5.13 12.02
CA GLY A 34 -3.37 5.33 13.46
C GLY A 34 -3.46 4.01 14.25
N ASN A 35 -3.92 2.93 13.60
CA ASN A 35 -4.16 1.63 14.24
C ASN A 35 -4.00 0.50 13.22
N VAL A 36 -3.11 -0.46 13.51
CA VAL A 36 -2.81 -1.57 12.59
C VAL A 36 -4.01 -2.50 12.40
N THR A 37 -4.72 -2.84 13.46
CA THR A 37 -5.89 -3.74 13.40
C THR A 37 -6.98 -3.14 12.50
N ARG A 38 -7.26 -1.85 12.66
CA ARG A 38 -8.23 -1.14 11.83
C ARG A 38 -7.79 -1.03 10.37
N ALA A 39 -6.49 -0.95 10.11
CA ALA A 39 -5.96 -1.01 8.75
C ALA A 39 -6.17 -2.41 8.13
N GLU A 40 -5.91 -3.48 8.91
CA GLU A 40 -6.17 -4.85 8.46
C GLU A 40 -7.64 -5.09 8.14
N GLU A 41 -8.56 -4.63 8.99
CA GLU A 41 -10.01 -4.71 8.73
C GLU A 41 -10.39 -4.08 7.39
N PHE A 42 -9.81 -2.94 7.04
CA PHE A 42 -10.08 -2.31 5.76
C PHE A 42 -9.40 -3.05 4.59
N TYR A 43 -8.09 -3.24 4.64
CA TYR A 43 -7.35 -3.79 3.50
C TYR A 43 -7.55 -5.30 3.32
N ARG A 44 -7.70 -6.07 4.41
CA ARG A 44 -7.99 -7.51 4.36
C ARG A 44 -9.49 -7.78 4.12
N ASP A 45 -10.35 -7.28 5.00
CA ASP A 45 -11.74 -7.72 5.03
C ASP A 45 -12.58 -7.01 3.96
N THR A 46 -12.26 -5.75 3.65
CA THR A 46 -12.96 -5.01 2.60
C THR A 46 -12.32 -5.24 1.23
N LEU A 47 -11.01 -5.08 1.08
CA LEU A 47 -10.33 -5.16 -0.22
C LEU A 47 -9.87 -6.57 -0.58
N GLY A 48 -9.74 -7.48 0.39
CA GLY A 48 -9.42 -8.88 0.16
C GLY A 48 -7.92 -9.15 0.00
N PHE A 49 -7.07 -8.36 0.63
CA PHE A 49 -5.65 -8.69 0.77
C PHE A 49 -5.45 -9.76 1.84
N ASP A 50 -4.39 -10.54 1.71
CA ASP A 50 -3.95 -11.48 2.73
C ASP A 50 -2.92 -10.78 3.64
N VAL A 51 -2.94 -11.08 4.94
CA VAL A 51 -1.87 -10.65 5.84
C VAL A 51 -0.66 -11.57 5.60
N ALA A 52 0.38 -11.02 4.98
CA ALA A 52 1.60 -11.76 4.66
C ALA A 52 2.54 -11.85 5.87
N ALA A 53 2.63 -10.79 6.68
CA ALA A 53 3.46 -10.77 7.88
C ALA A 53 3.03 -9.68 8.86
N HIS A 54 3.33 -9.90 10.14
CA HIS A 54 3.28 -8.88 11.19
C HIS A 54 4.68 -8.50 11.65
N TYR A 55 4.82 -7.24 12.05
CA TYR A 55 5.99 -6.72 12.73
C TYR A 55 5.53 -5.79 13.87
N PRO A 56 6.32 -5.56 14.92
CA PRO A 56 5.90 -4.63 15.97
C PRO A 56 5.46 -3.27 15.44
N GLY A 57 4.17 -2.97 15.56
CA GLY A 57 3.55 -1.75 15.07
C GLY A 57 3.32 -1.68 13.56
N ALA A 58 3.35 -2.81 12.86
CA ALA A 58 3.08 -2.85 11.42
C ALA A 58 2.43 -4.18 10.98
N SER A 59 1.68 -4.10 9.88
CA SER A 59 1.17 -5.24 9.13
C SER A 59 1.53 -5.10 7.65
N PHE A 60 1.87 -6.21 7.01
CA PHE A 60 2.20 -6.29 5.60
C PHE A 60 1.15 -7.14 4.89
N LEU A 61 0.49 -6.54 3.90
CA LEU A 61 -0.65 -7.14 3.23
C LEU A 61 -0.31 -7.37 1.76
N GLY A 62 -0.53 -8.58 1.30
CA GLY A 62 -0.24 -9.03 -0.07
C GLY A 62 -1.47 -9.61 -0.76
N SER A 63 -1.31 -9.95 -2.01
CA SER A 63 -2.29 -10.70 -2.79
C SER A 63 -1.54 -11.63 -3.74
N GLY A 64 -2.09 -12.85 -3.94
CA GLY A 64 -1.50 -13.82 -4.85
C GLY A 64 -0.12 -14.34 -4.41
N GLY A 65 0.15 -14.40 -3.11
CA GLY A 65 1.45 -14.86 -2.57
C GLY A 65 2.60 -13.84 -2.67
N TYR A 66 2.33 -12.62 -3.12
CA TYR A 66 3.35 -11.56 -3.13
C TYR A 66 3.66 -11.10 -1.70
N HIS A 67 4.93 -10.79 -1.43
CA HIS A 67 5.40 -10.50 -0.07
C HIS A 67 4.64 -9.35 0.62
N HIS A 68 4.31 -8.27 -0.05
CA HIS A 68 3.29 -7.27 0.30
C HIS A 68 3.13 -6.23 -0.81
N HIS A 69 1.91 -5.75 -0.98
CA HIS A 69 1.58 -4.58 -1.81
C HIS A 69 1.35 -3.35 -0.93
N ILE A 70 0.93 -3.57 0.33
CA ILE A 70 0.64 -2.52 1.30
C ILE A 70 1.36 -2.86 2.61
N GLY A 71 2.17 -1.94 3.10
CA GLY A 71 2.66 -1.93 4.46
C GLY A 71 1.92 -0.86 5.27
N ALA A 72 1.22 -1.26 6.33
CA ALA A 72 0.54 -0.34 7.24
C ALA A 72 1.28 -0.30 8.58
N ASN A 73 1.69 0.88 9.02
CA ASN A 73 2.45 1.02 10.27
C ASN A 73 2.01 2.22 11.11
N ILE A 74 2.29 2.13 12.41
CA ILE A 74 1.98 3.17 13.41
C ILE A 74 3.24 3.80 14.02
N TRP A 75 4.40 3.63 13.39
CA TRP A 75 5.68 4.02 14.02
C TRP A 75 5.77 5.51 14.33
N ASN A 76 5.18 6.39 13.49
CA ASN A 76 5.12 7.84 13.71
C ASN A 76 3.68 8.38 13.74
N SER A 77 2.67 7.51 13.82
CA SER A 77 1.26 7.87 13.62
C SER A 77 0.29 7.12 14.52
N ARG A 78 0.80 6.54 15.63
CA ARG A 78 -0.05 5.83 16.60
C ARG A 78 -1.20 6.74 17.07
N ASP A 79 -2.42 6.19 17.04
CA ASP A 79 -3.66 6.85 17.42
C ASP A 79 -4.04 8.08 16.59
N ALA A 80 -3.35 8.31 15.45
CA ALA A 80 -3.73 9.37 14.53
C ALA A 80 -5.13 9.14 13.95
N GLY A 81 -5.91 10.22 13.88
CA GLY A 81 -7.20 10.27 13.21
C GLY A 81 -7.08 10.49 11.69
N PRO A 82 -8.21 10.66 11.00
CA PRO A 82 -8.24 11.03 9.59
C PRO A 82 -7.47 12.32 9.30
N ARG A 83 -6.84 12.37 8.11
CA ARG A 83 -6.13 13.57 7.65
C ARG A 83 -7.11 14.72 7.41
N SER A 84 -6.68 15.92 7.77
CA SER A 84 -7.37 17.16 7.38
C SER A 84 -6.78 17.68 6.08
N PHE A 85 -7.62 18.00 5.10
CA PHE A 85 -7.17 18.54 3.83
C PHE A 85 -7.26 20.07 3.80
N PRO A 86 -6.33 20.79 3.10
CA PRO A 86 -5.23 20.25 2.30
C PRO A 86 -4.07 19.72 3.16
N ALA A 87 -3.46 18.61 2.74
CA ALA A 87 -2.31 18.00 3.39
C ALA A 87 -1.33 17.46 2.35
N THR A 88 -0.05 17.48 2.68
CA THR A 88 0.99 16.78 1.90
C THR A 88 0.87 15.27 2.11
N GLY A 89 1.35 14.48 1.15
CA GLY A 89 1.39 13.03 1.21
C GLY A 89 0.76 12.38 -0.03
N LEU A 90 0.40 11.11 0.11
CA LEU A 90 -0.22 10.34 -0.97
C LEU A 90 -1.61 10.90 -1.29
N SER A 91 -1.82 11.30 -2.53
CA SER A 91 -3.09 11.87 -2.98
C SER A 91 -4.14 10.78 -3.20
N GLU A 92 -3.73 9.62 -3.72
CA GLU A 92 -4.61 8.51 -4.05
C GLU A 92 -3.80 7.21 -4.15
N LEU A 93 -4.44 6.09 -3.82
CA LEU A 93 -3.97 4.74 -4.09
C LEU A 93 -4.87 4.12 -5.17
N VAL A 94 -4.31 3.86 -6.35
CA VAL A 94 -5.02 3.15 -7.41
C VAL A 94 -4.61 1.68 -7.41
N LEU A 95 -5.58 0.80 -7.22
CA LEU A 95 -5.39 -0.65 -7.23
C LEU A 95 -6.05 -1.24 -8.49
N ARG A 96 -5.32 -2.13 -9.17
CA ARG A 96 -5.83 -2.86 -10.34
C ARG A 96 -6.04 -4.32 -9.98
N ALA A 97 -7.21 -4.84 -10.33
CA ALA A 97 -7.57 -6.23 -10.07
C ALA A 97 -8.18 -6.87 -11.34
N GLU A 98 -8.13 -8.19 -11.40
CA GLU A 98 -8.87 -8.94 -12.42
C GLU A 98 -10.38 -8.60 -12.34
N PRO A 99 -11.10 -8.54 -13.48
CA PRO A 99 -12.49 -8.06 -13.51
C PRO A 99 -13.43 -8.76 -12.50
N GLU A 100 -13.30 -10.08 -12.38
CA GLU A 100 -14.13 -10.85 -11.44
C GLU A 100 -13.82 -10.50 -9.98
N ARG A 101 -12.54 -10.33 -9.66
CA ARG A 101 -12.12 -9.93 -8.31
C ARG A 101 -12.55 -8.49 -8.00
N LEU A 102 -12.43 -7.59 -8.97
CA LEU A 102 -12.93 -6.22 -8.86
C LEU A 102 -14.43 -6.18 -8.56
N ALA A 103 -15.24 -6.96 -9.28
CA ALA A 103 -16.68 -7.05 -9.04
C ALA A 103 -17.00 -7.54 -7.62
N ALA A 104 -16.30 -8.57 -7.14
CA ALA A 104 -16.48 -9.08 -5.79
C ALA A 104 -16.08 -8.07 -4.70
N ILE A 105 -14.98 -7.32 -4.91
CA ILE A 105 -14.57 -6.26 -4.00
C ILE A 105 -15.59 -5.13 -4.00
N ALA A 106 -16.01 -4.67 -5.18
CA ALA A 106 -16.97 -3.57 -5.32
C ALA A 106 -18.32 -3.91 -4.66
N ALA A 107 -18.78 -5.14 -4.78
CA ALA A 107 -20.01 -5.60 -4.11
C ALA A 107 -19.88 -5.56 -2.58
N ARG A 108 -18.75 -5.97 -2.03
CA ARG A 108 -18.48 -5.96 -0.59
C ARG A 108 -18.24 -4.56 -0.04
N ALA A 109 -17.52 -3.73 -0.79
CA ALA A 109 -17.12 -2.38 -0.39
C ALA A 109 -18.16 -1.31 -0.68
N GLY A 110 -19.22 -1.61 -1.46
CA GLY A 110 -20.24 -0.66 -1.88
C GLY A 110 -19.81 0.23 -3.05
N GLY A 111 -18.76 -0.12 -3.78
CA GLY A 111 -18.27 0.62 -4.94
C GLY A 111 -16.79 0.45 -5.23
N THR A 112 -16.28 1.22 -6.17
CA THR A 112 -14.87 1.19 -6.61
C THR A 112 -14.08 2.44 -6.23
N SER A 113 -14.72 3.44 -5.65
CA SER A 113 -14.10 4.65 -5.10
C SER A 113 -14.35 4.69 -3.61
N LEU A 114 -13.30 4.51 -2.84
CA LEU A 114 -13.34 4.30 -1.39
C LEU A 114 -12.38 5.28 -0.70
N ALA A 115 -12.44 5.32 0.62
CA ALA A 115 -11.39 5.93 1.43
C ALA A 115 -11.02 4.96 2.56
N ASP A 116 -9.74 4.89 2.88
CA ASP A 116 -9.29 4.16 4.05
C ASP A 116 -9.74 4.88 5.35
N PRO A 117 -9.61 4.26 6.54
CA PRO A 117 -10.01 4.88 7.79
C PRO A 117 -9.32 6.21 8.14
N TRP A 118 -8.24 6.58 7.45
CA TRP A 118 -7.51 7.85 7.63
C TRP A 118 -7.71 8.82 6.48
N GLY A 119 -8.67 8.52 5.58
CA GLY A 119 -9.05 9.41 4.48
C GLY A 119 -8.15 9.32 3.25
N THR A 120 -7.31 8.29 3.13
CA THR A 120 -6.58 8.03 1.88
C THR A 120 -7.55 7.55 0.81
N PRO A 121 -7.73 8.28 -0.31
CA PRO A 121 -8.57 7.81 -1.40
C PRO A 121 -8.01 6.52 -2.01
N VAL A 122 -8.90 5.55 -2.25
CA VAL A 122 -8.56 4.26 -2.88
C VAL A 122 -9.49 4.05 -4.05
N THR A 123 -8.93 4.04 -5.25
CA THR A 123 -9.67 3.76 -6.48
C THR A 123 -9.33 2.37 -7.00
N LEU A 124 -10.37 1.59 -7.32
CA LEU A 124 -10.26 0.24 -7.85
C LEU A 124 -10.56 0.25 -9.34
N LEU A 125 -9.63 -0.27 -10.13
CA LEU A 125 -9.76 -0.40 -11.58
C LEU A 125 -9.58 -1.85 -12.03
N ALA A 126 -10.18 -2.21 -13.14
CA ALA A 126 -9.87 -3.46 -13.81
C ALA A 126 -8.43 -3.41 -14.38
N LYS A 127 -7.74 -4.54 -14.38
CA LYS A 127 -6.56 -4.70 -15.23
C LYS A 127 -6.96 -4.59 -16.69
N ALA A 128 -6.12 -3.94 -17.48
CA ALA A 128 -6.24 -4.01 -18.93
C ALA A 128 -5.99 -5.45 -19.38
N ALA A 129 -6.76 -5.88 -20.37
CA ALA A 129 -6.56 -7.16 -21.03
C ALA A 129 -5.21 -7.21 -21.76
#